data_dd5028f476cf59045168267e07bd52e9
#
_entry.id   dd5028f476cf59045168267e07bd52e9
#
_cell.length_a   1.000
_cell.length_b   1.000
_cell.length_c   1.000
_cell.angle_alpha   90.00
_cell.angle_beta   90.00
_cell.angle_gamma   90.00
#
_symmetry.space_group_name_H-M   'P 1'
#
loop_
_entity.id
_entity.type
_entity.pdbx_description
1 polymer ?
#
loop_
_entity_poly.entity_id
_entity_poly.type
_entity_poly.pdbx_seq_one_letter_code
_entity_poly.pdbx_strand_id
1 'polypeptide(L)'
;MVVTIEASISTIETMEDCRYAAMLDKDVKILRSILHDQLTHVHSSGVTDTKASYIAGLETGVWEYRCIRRSKQTIKVQGSLALVFNRISMNIAAGGHIVCMENRDLAVWINEANIWRLIAVQSSAIPPFC
;
A
#
# COMPACT_ATOMS: atom_id res chain seq x y z
N MET A 1 -12.18 -26.55 -0.53
CA MET A 1 -13.19 -25.49 -0.38
C MET A 1 -12.89 -24.38 -1.37
N VAL A 2 -13.88 -23.97 -2.15
CA VAL A 2 -13.74 -22.88 -3.12
C VAL A 2 -14.06 -21.57 -2.45
N VAL A 3 -13.11 -20.63 -2.47
CA VAL A 3 -13.34 -19.28 -1.94
C VAL A 3 -14.01 -18.45 -3.04
N THR A 4 -15.11 -17.79 -2.74
CA THR A 4 -15.80 -16.93 -3.70
C THR A 4 -15.00 -15.66 -3.98
N ILE A 5 -15.27 -15.06 -5.14
CA ILE A 5 -14.67 -13.75 -5.50
C ILE A 5 -15.09 -12.70 -4.48
N GLU A 6 -16.36 -12.70 -4.06
CA GLU A 6 -16.87 -11.75 -3.06
C GLU A 6 -16.13 -11.88 -1.72
N ALA A 7 -15.86 -13.11 -1.28
CA ALA A 7 -15.12 -13.35 -0.04
C ALA A 7 -13.66 -12.86 -0.19
N SER A 8 -13.05 -13.06 -1.34
CA SER A 8 -11.69 -12.55 -1.61
C SER A 8 -11.66 -11.03 -1.62
N ILE A 9 -12.63 -10.37 -2.24
CA ILE A 9 -12.74 -8.90 -2.24
C ILE A 9 -12.84 -8.39 -0.81
N SER A 10 -13.70 -9.00 0.01
CA SER A 10 -13.86 -8.63 1.42
C SER A 10 -12.56 -8.77 2.20
N THR A 11 -11.81 -9.85 1.97
CA THR A 11 -10.51 -10.06 2.59
C THR A 11 -9.51 -8.96 2.17
N ILE A 12 -9.46 -8.62 0.89
CA ILE A 12 -8.56 -7.58 0.38
C ILE A 12 -8.93 -6.21 0.95
N GLU A 13 -10.22 -5.89 1.07
CA GLU A 13 -10.63 -4.64 1.72
C GLU A 13 -10.07 -4.56 3.16
N THR A 14 -10.19 -5.64 3.92
CA THR A 14 -9.65 -5.72 5.27
C THR A 14 -8.12 -5.60 5.28
N MET A 15 -7.43 -6.27 4.36
CA MET A 15 -5.97 -6.20 4.25
C MET A 15 -5.50 -4.78 3.89
N GLU A 16 -6.21 -4.09 3.00
CA GLU A 16 -5.89 -2.70 2.66
C GLU A 16 -6.09 -1.78 3.86
N ASP A 17 -7.19 -1.94 4.60
CA ASP A 17 -7.41 -1.16 5.82
C ASP A 17 -6.30 -1.40 6.84
N CYS A 18 -5.91 -2.65 7.03
CA CYS A 18 -4.83 -3.04 7.94
C CYS A 18 -3.50 -2.42 7.52
N ARG A 19 -3.18 -2.44 6.21
CA ARG A 19 -1.95 -1.87 5.68
C ARG A 19 -1.85 -0.38 5.95
N TYR A 20 -2.89 0.38 5.62
CA TYR A 20 -2.88 1.84 5.80
C TYR A 20 -2.86 2.24 7.28
N ALA A 21 -3.56 1.49 8.13
CA ALA A 21 -3.48 1.71 9.58
C ALA A 21 -2.07 1.47 10.10
N ALA A 22 -1.42 0.40 9.66
CA ALA A 22 -0.05 0.09 10.04
C ALA A 22 0.95 1.14 9.55
N MET A 23 0.72 1.70 8.36
CA MET A 23 1.55 2.81 7.85
C MET A 23 1.46 4.03 8.75
N LEU A 24 0.25 4.42 9.14
CA LEU A 24 0.02 5.58 10.02
C LEU A 24 0.59 5.35 11.42
N ASP A 25 0.42 4.15 11.96
CA ASP A 25 0.86 3.80 13.31
C ASP A 25 2.35 3.42 13.37
N LYS A 26 3.00 3.34 12.22
CA LYS A 26 4.37 2.83 12.11
C LYS A 26 4.50 1.43 12.71
N ASP A 27 3.49 0.59 12.48
CA ASP A 27 3.44 -0.79 12.97
C ASP A 27 4.23 -1.70 12.04
N VAL A 28 5.52 -1.71 12.24
CA VAL A 28 6.46 -2.44 11.39
C VAL A 28 6.25 -3.95 11.47
N LYS A 29 5.82 -4.44 12.62
CA LYS A 29 5.55 -5.87 12.81
C LYS A 29 4.42 -6.34 11.90
N ILE A 30 3.33 -5.59 11.84
CA ILE A 30 2.21 -5.89 10.93
C ILE A 30 2.65 -5.77 9.49
N LEU A 31 3.37 -4.70 9.15
CA LEU A 31 3.87 -4.52 7.77
C LEU A 31 4.75 -5.69 7.33
N ARG A 32 5.65 -6.17 8.20
CA ARG A 32 6.47 -7.35 7.87
C ARG A 32 5.62 -8.58 7.54
N SER A 33 4.48 -8.74 8.20
CA SER A 33 3.62 -9.90 7.99
C SER A 33 2.80 -9.84 6.70
N ILE A 34 2.42 -8.64 6.25
CA ILE A 34 1.54 -8.47 5.09
C ILE A 34 2.30 -8.13 3.79
N LEU A 35 3.55 -7.67 3.89
CA LEU A 35 4.37 -7.40 2.71
C LEU A 35 5.06 -8.67 2.24
N HIS A 36 4.95 -8.95 0.95
CA HIS A 36 5.62 -10.09 0.32
C HIS A 36 7.13 -9.87 0.30
N ASP A 37 7.91 -10.96 0.47
CA ASP A 37 9.38 -10.87 0.45
C ASP A 37 9.93 -10.32 -0.87
N GLN A 38 9.18 -10.49 -1.97
CA GLN A 38 9.53 -9.99 -3.30
C GLN A 38 8.86 -8.65 -3.62
N LEU A 39 8.45 -7.90 -2.61
CA LEU A 39 7.77 -6.62 -2.82
C LEU A 39 8.60 -5.67 -3.68
N THR A 40 7.96 -5.06 -4.65
CA THR A 40 8.46 -3.87 -5.36
C THR A 40 7.48 -2.73 -5.12
N HIS A 41 7.94 -1.67 -4.51
CA HIS A 41 7.13 -0.49 -4.21
C HIS A 41 7.71 0.71 -4.93
N VAL A 42 7.00 1.20 -5.95
CA VAL A 42 7.41 2.38 -6.71
C VAL A 42 6.63 3.58 -6.19
N HIS A 43 7.33 4.52 -5.60
CA HIS A 43 6.77 5.77 -5.10
C HIS A 43 6.47 6.74 -6.26
N SER A 44 5.59 7.71 -6.02
CA SER A 44 5.25 8.71 -7.04
C SER A 44 6.44 9.57 -7.48
N SER A 45 7.49 9.61 -6.68
CA SER A 45 8.77 10.25 -7.04
C SER A 45 9.62 9.43 -8.02
N GLY A 46 9.25 8.16 -8.24
CA GLY A 46 10.03 7.22 -9.04
C GLY A 46 11.02 6.40 -8.22
N VAL A 47 11.20 6.72 -6.94
CA VAL A 47 12.04 5.91 -6.05
C VAL A 47 11.40 4.54 -5.86
N THR A 48 12.20 3.48 -5.94
CA THR A 48 11.75 2.10 -5.79
C THR A 48 12.31 1.50 -4.52
N ASP A 49 11.42 0.91 -3.71
CA ASP A 49 11.79 0.20 -2.49
C ASP A 49 11.51 -1.28 -2.61
N THR A 50 12.35 -2.07 -1.94
CA THR A 50 12.08 -3.46 -1.60
C THR A 50 11.33 -3.50 -0.26
N LYS A 51 10.88 -4.67 0.16
CA LYS A 51 10.32 -4.85 1.51
C LYS A 51 11.29 -4.35 2.58
N ALA A 52 12.57 -4.75 2.49
CA ALA A 52 13.58 -4.39 3.48
C ALA A 52 13.82 -2.88 3.52
N SER A 53 13.99 -2.23 2.37
CA SER A 53 14.25 -0.79 2.33
C SER A 53 13.03 0.04 2.70
N TYR A 54 11.83 -0.42 2.34
CA TYR A 54 10.58 0.23 2.74
C TYR A 54 10.43 0.25 4.27
N ILE A 55 10.60 -0.90 4.90
CA ILE A 55 10.49 -1.04 6.35
C ILE A 55 11.60 -0.24 7.04
N ALA A 56 12.84 -0.33 6.56
CA ALA A 56 13.96 0.41 7.13
C ALA A 56 13.73 1.93 7.10
N GLY A 57 13.16 2.45 6.02
CA GLY A 57 12.82 3.87 5.91
C GLY A 57 11.82 4.32 6.96
N LEU A 58 10.80 3.50 7.23
CA LEU A 58 9.83 3.78 8.28
C LEU A 58 10.45 3.68 9.67
N GLU A 59 11.23 2.64 9.94
CA GLU A 59 11.85 2.42 11.25
C GLU A 59 12.83 3.54 11.59
N THR A 60 13.61 3.99 10.63
CA THR A 60 14.63 5.01 10.84
C THR A 60 14.08 6.44 10.75
N GLY A 61 12.80 6.59 10.42
CA GLY A 61 12.15 7.90 10.35
C GLY A 61 12.56 8.73 9.14
N VAL A 62 13.01 8.09 8.05
CA VAL A 62 13.29 8.81 6.80
C VAL A 62 12.01 9.51 6.32
N TRP A 63 10.86 8.86 6.52
CA TRP A 63 9.56 9.50 6.34
C TRP A 63 8.57 8.96 7.38
N GLU A 64 7.54 9.77 7.67
CA GLU A 64 6.41 9.39 8.53
C GLU A 64 5.11 9.76 7.85
N TYR A 65 4.17 8.83 7.84
CA TYR A 65 2.82 9.10 7.36
C TYR A 65 2.04 9.85 8.45
N ARG A 66 1.45 10.99 8.11
CA ARG A 66 0.71 11.83 9.06
C ARG A 66 -0.80 11.72 8.87
N CYS A 67 -1.25 11.68 7.62
CA CYS A 67 -2.66 11.58 7.27
C CYS A 67 -2.78 10.86 5.94
N ILE A 68 -3.69 9.91 5.85
CA ILE A 68 -3.96 9.19 4.60
C ILE A 68 -5.47 9.12 4.42
N ARG A 69 -5.96 9.56 3.27
CA ARG A 69 -7.34 9.40 2.85
C ARG A 69 -7.39 8.65 1.54
N ARG A 70 -8.23 7.62 1.50
CA ARG A 70 -8.43 6.82 0.31
C ARG A 70 -9.82 7.06 -0.24
N SER A 71 -9.95 7.11 -1.55
CA SER A 71 -11.23 7.25 -2.22
C SER A 71 -11.21 6.50 -3.56
N LYS A 72 -12.38 6.29 -4.14
CA LYS A 72 -12.55 5.65 -5.46
C LYS A 72 -11.85 4.29 -5.54
N GLN A 73 -11.96 3.50 -4.48
CA GLN A 73 -11.36 2.17 -4.44
C GLN A 73 -12.10 1.21 -5.36
N THR A 74 -11.34 0.54 -6.21
CA THR A 74 -11.81 -0.55 -7.06
C THR A 74 -10.94 -1.76 -6.83
N ILE A 75 -11.55 -2.91 -6.55
CA ILE A 75 -10.84 -4.18 -6.33
C ILE A 75 -11.25 -5.15 -7.42
N LYS A 76 -10.26 -5.74 -8.09
CA LYS A 76 -10.46 -6.79 -9.09
C LYS A 76 -9.69 -8.03 -8.65
N VAL A 77 -10.39 -9.16 -8.55
CA VAL A 77 -9.78 -10.43 -8.17
C VAL A 77 -9.75 -11.35 -9.38
N GLN A 78 -8.58 -11.90 -9.66
CA GLN A 78 -8.38 -12.83 -10.76
C GLN A 78 -7.50 -13.98 -10.26
N GLY A 79 -8.15 -15.11 -9.92
CA GLY A 79 -7.45 -16.25 -9.34
C GLY A 79 -6.72 -15.90 -8.06
N SER A 80 -5.41 -16.08 -8.06
CA SER A 80 -4.56 -15.78 -6.91
C SER A 80 -4.08 -14.33 -6.84
N LEU A 81 -4.57 -13.46 -7.73
CA LEU A 81 -4.18 -12.05 -7.77
C LEU A 81 -5.35 -11.15 -7.44
N ALA A 82 -5.08 -10.07 -6.72
CA ALA A 82 -6.02 -8.99 -6.50
C ALA A 82 -5.36 -7.67 -6.88
N LEU A 83 -6.07 -6.88 -7.67
CA LEU A 83 -5.64 -5.55 -8.10
C LEU A 83 -6.49 -4.52 -7.38
N VAL A 84 -5.85 -3.59 -6.70
CA VAL A 84 -6.54 -2.53 -5.96
C VAL A 84 -6.15 -1.20 -6.54
N PHE A 85 -7.13 -0.46 -7.03
CA PHE A 85 -6.95 0.89 -7.55
C PHE A 85 -7.53 1.87 -6.54
N ASN A 86 -6.74 2.85 -6.13
CA ASN A 86 -7.17 3.88 -5.19
C ASN A 86 -6.74 5.26 -5.66
N ARG A 87 -7.50 6.27 -5.24
CA ARG A 87 -7.00 7.64 -5.17
C ARG A 87 -6.60 7.89 -3.72
N ILE A 88 -5.37 8.36 -3.52
CA ILE A 88 -4.78 8.57 -2.20
C ILE A 88 -4.42 10.04 -2.03
N SER A 89 -4.91 10.64 -0.95
CA SER A 89 -4.47 11.95 -0.48
C SER A 89 -3.72 11.73 0.82
N MET A 90 -2.48 12.18 0.91
CA MET A 90 -1.68 11.95 2.09
C MET A 90 -0.74 13.10 2.42
N ASN A 91 -0.43 13.22 3.72
CA ASN A 91 0.61 14.09 4.22
C ASN A 91 1.72 13.22 4.79
N ILE A 92 2.96 13.53 4.38
CA ILE A 92 4.15 12.81 4.81
C ILE A 92 5.12 13.81 5.39
N ALA A 93 5.68 13.51 6.57
CA ALA A 93 6.80 14.24 7.13
C ALA A 93 8.10 13.60 6.66
N ALA A 94 8.96 14.38 6.02
CA ALA A 94 10.25 13.91 5.54
C ALA A 94 11.25 15.07 5.55
N GLY A 95 12.43 14.84 6.12
CA GLY A 95 13.50 15.85 6.11
C GLY A 95 13.12 17.17 6.79
N GLY A 96 12.26 17.13 7.81
CA GLY A 96 11.80 18.33 8.51
C GLY A 96 10.69 19.10 7.81
N HIS A 97 10.17 18.56 6.72
CA HIS A 97 9.10 19.18 5.93
C HIS A 97 7.86 18.28 5.89
N ILE A 98 6.69 18.92 5.74
CA ILE A 98 5.44 18.22 5.46
C ILE A 98 5.17 18.33 3.98
N VAL A 99 5.01 17.18 3.33
CA VAL A 99 4.70 17.08 1.90
C VAL A 99 3.28 16.59 1.75
N CYS A 100 2.47 17.33 1.00
CA CYS A 100 1.10 16.93 0.64
C CYS A 100 1.15 16.26 -0.72
N MET A 101 0.51 15.09 -0.83
CA MET A 101 0.49 14.30 -2.07
C MET A 101 -0.92 13.91 -2.45
N GLU A 102 -1.18 13.95 -3.76
CA GLU A 102 -2.36 13.37 -4.38
C GLU A 102 -1.87 12.35 -5.41
N ASN A 103 -2.21 11.09 -5.19
CA ASN A 103 -1.73 10.01 -6.04
C ASN A 103 -2.87 9.11 -6.50
N ARG A 104 -2.65 8.45 -7.64
CA ARG A 104 -3.38 7.24 -8.01
C ARG A 104 -2.45 6.06 -7.79
N ASP A 105 -2.94 5.05 -7.07
CA ASP A 105 -2.14 3.89 -6.72
C ASP A 105 -2.73 2.63 -7.31
N LEU A 106 -1.85 1.75 -7.74
CA LEU A 106 -2.16 0.36 -8.01
C LEU A 106 -1.41 -0.51 -7.01
N ALA A 107 -2.15 -1.29 -6.23
CA ALA A 107 -1.59 -2.30 -5.35
C ALA A 107 -1.94 -3.69 -5.87
N VAL A 108 -0.97 -4.59 -5.86
CA VAL A 108 -1.15 -5.97 -6.29
C VAL A 108 -0.92 -6.89 -5.10
N TRP A 109 -1.94 -7.66 -4.76
CA TRP A 109 -1.89 -8.69 -3.73
C TRP A 109 -1.85 -10.06 -4.38
N ILE A 110 -1.05 -10.96 -3.81
CA ILE A 110 -0.96 -12.35 -4.26
C ILE A 110 -1.34 -13.30 -3.13
N ASN A 111 -2.13 -14.31 -3.48
CA ASN A 111 -2.52 -15.37 -2.55
C ASN A 111 -1.61 -16.57 -2.77
N GLU A 112 -0.82 -16.90 -1.76
CA GLU A 112 0.02 -18.09 -1.75
C GLU A 112 -0.27 -18.87 -0.48
N ALA A 113 -0.64 -20.13 -0.63
CA ALA A 113 -0.98 -21.00 0.50
C ALA A 113 -2.09 -20.40 1.39
N ASN A 114 -3.10 -19.80 0.78
CA ASN A 114 -4.23 -19.14 1.44
C ASN A 114 -3.87 -17.90 2.26
N ILE A 115 -2.71 -17.30 1.98
CA ILE A 115 -2.27 -16.07 2.62
C ILE A 115 -2.08 -15.00 1.55
N TRP A 116 -2.80 -13.88 1.70
CA TRP A 116 -2.65 -12.72 0.83
C TRP A 116 -1.51 -11.83 1.33
N ARG A 117 -0.58 -11.49 0.42
CA ARG A 117 0.50 -10.53 0.71
C ARG A 117 0.64 -9.54 -0.42
N LEU A 118 1.03 -8.33 -0.06
CA LEU A 118 1.24 -7.25 -1.01
C LEU A 118 2.57 -7.45 -1.72
N ILE A 119 2.54 -7.61 -3.05
CA ILE A 119 3.74 -7.89 -3.84
C ILE A 119 4.20 -6.71 -4.69
N ALA A 120 3.31 -5.80 -5.02
CA ALA A 120 3.68 -4.63 -5.82
C ALA A 120 2.79 -3.44 -5.49
N VAL A 121 3.39 -2.26 -5.51
CA VAL A 121 2.68 -0.98 -5.46
C VAL A 121 3.29 -0.05 -6.50
N GLN A 122 2.45 0.62 -7.26
CA GLN A 122 2.87 1.67 -8.19
C GLN A 122 2.04 2.90 -7.90
N SER A 123 2.70 3.99 -7.54
CA SER A 123 2.05 5.27 -7.29
C SER A 123 2.32 6.23 -8.44
N SER A 124 1.31 7.01 -8.83
CA SER A 124 1.43 8.06 -9.83
C SER A 124 0.90 9.36 -9.26
N ALA A 125 1.68 10.42 -9.34
CA ALA A 125 1.24 11.73 -8.88
C ALA A 125 0.14 12.28 -9.78
N ILE A 126 -0.90 12.83 -9.16
CA ILE A 126 -1.94 13.56 -9.88
C ILE A 126 -1.48 15.02 -9.93
N PRO A 127 -1.34 15.62 -11.13
CA PRO A 127 -0.93 17.02 -11.22
C PRO A 127 -1.91 17.92 -10.49
N PRO A 128 -1.43 19.00 -9.84
CA PRO A 128 -2.33 19.96 -9.21
C PRO A 128 -3.15 20.67 -10.30
N PHE A 129 -4.41 20.87 -10.01
CA PHE A 129 -5.29 21.69 -10.84
C PHE A 129 -5.09 23.14 -10.39
N CYS A 130 -4.41 23.87 -11.19
CA CYS A 130 -4.24 25.32 -10.98
C CYS A 130 -5.11 26.11 -11.90
#